data_905f646a4cdb0cfae84d7252f9d5b12e
#
_entry.id   905f646a4cdb0cfae84d7252f9d5b12e
#
_cell.length_a   1.000
_cell.length_b   1.000
_cell.length_c   1.000
_cell.angle_alpha   90.00
_cell.angle_beta   90.00
_cell.angle_gamma   90.00
#
_symmetry.space_group_name_H-M   'P 1'
#
loop_
_entity.id
_entity.type
_entity.pdbx_description
1 polymer ?
#
loop_
_entity_poly.entity_id
_entity_poly.type
_entity_poly.pdbx_seq_one_letter_code
_entity_poly.pdbx_strand_id
1 'polypeptide(L)'
;MIAPNHLERDFSATAPKQKWVTDITEFKAKDGSKVYLSPILDLFNNEIVSYNLSYSPNWAQVEDMLMQAVKGLNKACGVILHSDQGWQYQMVAYRRILAEHGIIQSMSRK
;
A
#
# COMPACT_ATOMS: atom_id res chain seq x y z
N MET A 1 13.64 10.34 -0.68
CA MET A 1 12.62 11.35 -0.34
C MET A 1 11.46 10.71 0.39
N ILE A 2 11.03 11.31 1.48
CA ILE A 2 9.92 10.81 2.28
C ILE A 2 8.68 11.64 1.94
N ALA A 3 7.58 10.96 1.59
CA ALA A 3 6.33 11.63 1.28
C ALA A 3 5.69 12.26 2.53
N PRO A 4 4.90 13.32 2.37
CA PRO A 4 4.16 13.89 3.50
C PRO A 4 3.22 12.90 4.15
N ASN A 5 2.87 13.15 5.42
CA ASN A 5 1.88 12.35 6.13
C ASN A 5 0.50 12.99 5.94
N HIS A 6 -0.13 12.68 4.81
CA HIS A 6 -1.46 13.20 4.48
C HIS A 6 -2.56 12.60 5.33
N LEU A 7 -2.34 11.41 5.89
CA LEU A 7 -3.34 10.74 6.74
C LEU A 7 -3.42 11.37 8.13
N GLU A 8 -2.29 11.83 8.68
CA GLU A 8 -2.18 12.52 9.97
C GLU A 8 -2.92 11.79 11.10
N ARG A 9 -2.80 10.45 11.15
CA ARG A 9 -3.46 9.56 12.12
C ARG A 9 -4.98 9.53 12.01
N ASP A 10 -5.57 10.16 11.00
CA ASP A 10 -7.00 10.03 10.76
C ASP A 10 -7.24 8.81 9.87
N PHE A 11 -7.53 7.68 10.51
CA PHE A 11 -7.79 6.40 9.85
C PHE A 11 -9.26 6.18 9.53
N SER A 12 -10.11 7.19 9.67
CA SER A 12 -11.52 7.08 9.32
C SER A 12 -11.75 7.49 7.89
N ALA A 13 -12.73 6.86 7.25
CA ALA A 13 -13.17 7.18 5.91
C ALA A 13 -14.69 7.15 5.84
N THR A 14 -15.28 7.99 5.00
CA THR A 14 -16.73 8.10 4.85
C THR A 14 -17.27 7.34 3.65
N ALA A 15 -16.38 6.85 2.79
CA ALA A 15 -16.75 6.08 1.60
C ALA A 15 -15.57 5.20 1.18
N PRO A 16 -15.82 4.13 0.38
CA PRO A 16 -14.75 3.33 -0.18
C PRO A 16 -13.83 4.16 -1.08
N LYS A 17 -12.59 3.70 -1.23
CA LYS A 17 -11.59 4.30 -2.13
C LYS A 17 -11.21 5.74 -1.76
N GLN A 18 -11.33 6.10 -0.48
CA GLN A 18 -10.83 7.38 0.04
C GLN A 18 -9.46 7.24 0.67
N LYS A 19 -9.31 6.26 1.55
CA LYS A 19 -8.08 6.04 2.31
C LYS A 19 -7.73 4.56 2.32
N TRP A 20 -6.55 4.26 1.84
CA TRP A 20 -5.98 2.91 1.84
C TRP A 20 -4.72 2.89 2.69
N VAL A 21 -4.45 1.75 3.31
CA VAL A 21 -3.20 1.52 4.03
C VAL A 21 -2.53 0.26 3.48
N THR A 22 -1.21 0.25 3.50
CA THR A 22 -0.42 -0.89 3.10
C THR A 22 0.74 -1.09 4.06
N ASP A 23 1.14 -2.34 4.25
CA ASP A 23 2.28 -2.72 5.08
C ASP A 23 2.72 -4.11 4.64
N ILE A 24 3.95 -4.48 4.96
CA ILE A 24 4.45 -5.83 4.71
C ILE A 24 4.58 -6.54 6.05
N THR A 25 3.88 -7.66 6.19
CA THR A 25 3.88 -8.45 7.40
C THR A 25 4.62 -9.77 7.17
N GLU A 26 5.54 -10.10 8.06
CA GLU A 26 6.29 -11.34 8.01
C GLU A 26 5.60 -12.41 8.85
N PHE A 27 5.41 -13.59 8.26
CA PHE A 27 4.90 -14.76 8.95
C PHE A 27 5.95 -15.87 8.89
N LYS A 28 6.09 -16.60 9.98
CA LYS A 28 6.99 -17.75 10.04
C LYS A 28 6.17 -19.03 9.95
N ALA A 29 6.47 -19.86 8.95
CA ALA A 29 5.80 -21.13 8.77
C ALA A 29 6.38 -22.20 9.73
N LYS A 30 5.66 -23.32 9.90
CA LYS A 30 6.06 -24.39 10.80
C LYS A 30 7.42 -25.00 10.44
N ASP A 31 7.76 -25.01 9.16
CA ASP A 31 9.04 -25.54 8.67
C ASP A 31 10.20 -24.56 8.83
N GLY A 32 9.95 -23.37 9.41
CA GLY A 32 10.96 -22.34 9.60
C GLY A 32 11.08 -21.34 8.45
N SER A 33 10.40 -21.58 7.33
CA SER A 33 10.41 -20.63 6.21
C SER A 33 9.64 -19.37 6.56
N LYS A 34 9.97 -18.27 5.90
CA LYS A 34 9.29 -16.98 6.07
C LYS A 34 8.41 -16.69 4.87
N VAL A 35 7.25 -16.13 5.14
CA VAL A 35 6.30 -15.66 4.11
C VAL A 35 5.97 -14.22 4.40
N TYR A 36 5.93 -13.41 3.36
CA TYR A 36 5.65 -11.99 3.47
C TYR A 36 4.32 -11.68 2.81
N LEU A 37 3.39 -11.09 3.56
CA LEU A 37 2.10 -10.64 3.06
C LEU A 37 2.15 -9.13 2.87
N SER A 38 1.82 -8.69 1.65
CA SER A 38 1.72 -7.27 1.33
C SER A 38 0.28 -6.97 0.89
N PRO A 39 -0.59 -6.51 1.80
CA PRO A 39 -1.96 -6.17 1.45
C PRO A 39 -2.15 -4.66 1.27
N ILE A 40 -3.21 -4.29 0.55
CA ILE A 40 -3.79 -2.96 0.63
C ILE A 40 -5.18 -3.11 1.25
N LEU A 41 -5.44 -2.36 2.31
CA LEU A 41 -6.72 -2.34 3.01
C LEU A 41 -7.43 -1.03 2.77
N ASP A 42 -8.74 -1.09 2.53
CA ASP A 42 -9.60 0.08 2.48
C ASP A 42 -10.06 0.40 3.91
N LEU A 43 -9.79 1.62 4.38
CA LEU A 43 -10.11 2.03 5.75
C LEU A 43 -11.60 2.26 5.98
N PHE A 44 -12.41 2.32 4.94
CA PHE A 44 -13.85 2.47 5.10
C PHE A 44 -14.51 1.21 5.69
N ASN A 45 -14.14 0.05 5.16
CA ASN A 45 -14.79 -1.22 5.51
C ASN A 45 -13.80 -2.30 5.96
N ASN A 46 -12.51 -1.99 6.01
CA ASN A 46 -11.41 -2.90 6.35
C ASN A 46 -11.31 -4.09 5.38
N GLU A 47 -11.79 -3.93 4.16
CA GLU A 47 -11.66 -4.96 3.14
C GLU A 47 -10.27 -4.92 2.49
N ILE A 48 -9.79 -6.10 2.12
CA ILE A 48 -8.55 -6.22 1.36
C ILE A 48 -8.84 -5.87 -0.10
N VAL A 49 -8.23 -4.78 -0.58
CA VAL A 49 -8.36 -4.35 -1.97
C VAL A 49 -7.52 -5.23 -2.88
N SER A 50 -6.31 -5.53 -2.46
CA SER A 50 -5.38 -6.40 -3.16
C SER A 50 -4.35 -6.95 -2.18
N TYR A 51 -3.64 -8.01 -2.57
CA TYR A 51 -2.55 -8.54 -1.75
C TYR A 51 -1.59 -9.34 -2.61
N ASN A 52 -0.40 -9.56 -2.05
CA ASN A 52 0.59 -10.47 -2.61
C ASN A 52 1.26 -11.24 -1.49
N LEU A 53 1.42 -12.55 -1.67
CA LEU A 53 2.19 -13.40 -0.78
C LEU A 53 3.50 -13.77 -1.49
N SER A 54 4.62 -13.64 -0.80
CA SER A 54 5.93 -13.93 -1.37
C SER A 54 6.86 -14.52 -0.31
N TYR A 55 7.84 -15.29 -0.76
CA TYR A 55 8.91 -15.79 0.11
C TYR A 55 10.00 -14.76 0.35
N SER A 56 9.98 -13.63 -0.34
CA SER A 56 10.93 -12.55 -0.09
C SER A 56 10.26 -11.19 -0.26
N PRO A 57 10.64 -10.19 0.57
CA PRO A 57 10.05 -8.85 0.51
C PRO A 57 10.75 -8.02 -0.57
N ASN A 58 10.42 -8.24 -1.83
CA ASN A 58 11.05 -7.54 -2.95
C ASN A 58 10.09 -6.58 -3.63
N TRP A 59 10.62 -5.78 -4.56
CA TRP A 59 9.82 -4.81 -5.30
C TRP A 59 8.72 -5.47 -6.13
N ALA A 60 9.00 -6.64 -6.72
CA ALA A 60 8.01 -7.34 -7.55
C ALA A 60 6.73 -7.66 -6.76
N GLN A 61 6.85 -7.96 -5.47
CA GLN A 61 5.70 -8.19 -4.59
C GLN A 61 4.82 -6.94 -4.48
N VAL A 62 5.44 -5.80 -4.22
CA VAL A 62 4.72 -4.53 -4.05
C VAL A 62 4.13 -4.08 -5.38
N GLU A 63 4.88 -4.22 -6.47
CA GLU A 63 4.41 -3.85 -7.79
C GLU A 63 3.17 -4.65 -8.20
N ASP A 64 3.18 -5.96 -8.01
CA ASP A 64 2.04 -6.81 -8.32
C ASP A 64 0.81 -6.40 -7.51
N MET A 65 0.99 -6.18 -6.23
CA MET A 65 -0.09 -5.73 -5.34
C MET A 65 -0.69 -4.40 -5.82
N LEU A 66 0.16 -3.43 -6.17
CA LEU A 66 -0.28 -2.12 -6.65
C LEU A 66 -1.04 -2.24 -7.97
N MET A 67 -0.52 -3.01 -8.91
CA MET A 67 -1.17 -3.17 -10.20
C MET A 67 -2.54 -3.82 -10.09
N GLN A 68 -2.73 -4.72 -9.15
CA GLN A 68 -4.04 -5.29 -8.85
C GLN A 68 -5.00 -4.23 -8.29
N ALA A 69 -4.51 -3.41 -7.37
CA ALA A 69 -5.34 -2.39 -6.71
C ALA A 69 -5.80 -1.31 -7.69
N VAL A 70 -4.94 -0.86 -8.60
CA VAL A 70 -5.26 0.24 -9.50
C VAL A 70 -6.21 -0.13 -10.62
N LYS A 71 -6.40 -1.41 -10.89
CA LYS A 71 -7.33 -1.86 -11.93
C LYS A 71 -8.75 -1.37 -11.72
N GLY A 72 -9.16 -1.18 -10.47
CA GLY A 72 -10.51 -0.73 -10.14
C GLY A 72 -10.65 0.78 -9.99
N LEU A 73 -9.61 1.54 -10.28
CA LEU A 73 -9.61 2.99 -10.03
C LEU A 73 -9.76 3.77 -11.33
N ASN A 74 -10.50 4.88 -11.23
CA ASN A 74 -10.51 5.91 -12.26
C ASN A 74 -9.26 6.80 -12.10
N LYS A 75 -8.79 7.37 -13.20
CA LYS A 75 -7.73 8.38 -13.16
C LYS A 75 -8.19 9.56 -12.31
N ALA A 76 -7.50 10.17 -11.52
CA ALA A 76 -7.89 11.30 -10.66
C ALA A 76 -8.83 10.89 -9.52
N CYS A 77 -8.68 9.66 -9.02
CA CYS A 77 -9.52 9.16 -7.92
C CYS A 77 -9.26 9.85 -6.57
N GLY A 78 -8.06 10.40 -6.37
CA GLY A 78 -7.71 11.09 -5.13
C GLY A 78 -7.58 10.19 -3.90
N VAL A 79 -7.44 8.88 -4.10
CA VAL A 79 -7.23 7.93 -2.99
C VAL A 79 -5.91 8.23 -2.30
N ILE A 80 -5.92 8.27 -0.97
CA ILE A 80 -4.70 8.38 -0.18
C ILE A 80 -4.22 6.97 0.17
N LEU A 81 -3.01 6.62 -0.25
CA LEU A 81 -2.39 5.34 0.11
C LEU A 81 -1.29 5.60 1.14
N HIS A 82 -1.54 5.17 2.36
CA HIS A 82 -0.65 5.39 3.49
C HIS A 82 0.22 4.17 3.76
N SER A 83 1.49 4.39 4.04
CA SER A 83 2.46 3.36 4.39
C SER A 83 3.42 3.88 5.46
N ASP A 84 4.27 2.98 5.98
CA ASP A 84 5.44 3.40 6.74
C ASP A 84 6.53 3.89 5.78
N GLN A 85 7.75 4.11 6.30
CA GLN A 85 8.88 4.60 5.53
C GLN A 85 9.76 3.48 4.97
N GLY A 86 9.21 2.29 4.78
CA GLY A 86 9.94 1.17 4.22
C GLY A 86 10.53 1.49 2.84
N TRP A 87 11.64 0.83 2.51
CA TRP A 87 12.39 1.13 1.28
C TRP A 87 11.54 0.94 0.03
N GLN A 88 10.61 -0.02 0.03
CA GLN A 88 9.76 -0.30 -1.14
C GLN A 88 8.90 0.93 -1.49
N TYR A 89 8.44 1.65 -0.48
CA TYR A 89 7.53 2.78 -0.64
C TYR A 89 8.27 4.08 -0.98
N GLN A 90 9.60 4.07 -0.89
CA GLN A 90 10.44 5.22 -1.26
C GLN A 90 11.00 5.11 -2.67
N MET A 91 10.75 4.00 -3.36
CA MET A 91 11.26 3.80 -4.71
C MET A 91 10.59 4.73 -5.71
N VAL A 92 11.37 5.20 -6.69
CA VAL A 92 10.85 6.06 -7.76
C VAL A 92 9.73 5.33 -8.53
N ALA A 93 9.89 4.03 -8.77
CA ALA A 93 8.89 3.23 -9.48
C ALA A 93 7.56 3.20 -8.73
N TYR A 94 7.60 3.08 -7.39
CA TYR A 94 6.40 3.11 -6.56
C TYR A 94 5.67 4.45 -6.69
N ARG A 95 6.39 5.55 -6.52
CA ARG A 95 5.82 6.90 -6.61
C ARG A 95 5.25 7.18 -7.99
N ARG A 96 5.92 6.68 -9.03
CA ARG A 96 5.46 6.86 -10.41
C ARG A 96 4.13 6.17 -10.66
N ILE A 97 3.98 4.92 -10.20
CA ILE A 97 2.71 4.19 -10.34
C ILE A 97 1.58 4.93 -9.65
N LEU A 98 1.81 5.41 -8.42
CA LEU A 98 0.79 6.16 -7.70
C LEU A 98 0.38 7.43 -8.45
N ALA A 99 1.37 8.20 -8.92
CA ALA A 99 1.11 9.45 -9.64
C ALA A 99 0.33 9.20 -10.94
N GLU A 100 0.68 8.16 -11.68
CA GLU A 100 0.01 7.82 -12.94
C GLU A 100 -1.46 7.45 -12.75
N HIS A 101 -1.82 7.00 -11.55
CA HIS A 101 -3.19 6.57 -11.24
C HIS A 101 -3.93 7.54 -10.32
N GLY A 102 -3.38 8.72 -10.08
CA GLY A 102 -4.05 9.74 -9.28
C GLY A 102 -4.12 9.40 -7.78
N ILE A 103 -3.23 8.55 -7.30
CA ILE A 103 -3.17 8.15 -5.88
C ILE A 103 -2.22 9.10 -5.15
N ILE A 104 -2.67 9.60 -4.00
CA ILE A 104 -1.87 10.48 -3.16
C ILE A 104 -1.05 9.62 -2.19
N GLN A 105 0.27 9.73 -2.27
CA GLN A 105 1.15 8.99 -1.37
C GLN A 105 1.20 9.67 -0.01
N SER A 106 1.05 8.88 1.06
CA SER A 106 1.19 9.32 2.44
C SER A 106 2.12 8.36 3.17
N MET A 107 3.01 8.89 4.00
CA MET A 107 3.93 8.11 4.83
C MET A 107 3.83 8.53 6.28
N SER A 108 3.89 7.55 7.19
CA SER A 108 3.94 7.84 8.61
C SER A 108 5.25 8.53 8.98
N ARG A 109 5.20 9.41 9.97
CA ARG A 109 6.40 10.03 10.56
C ARG A 109 7.02 9.06 11.55
N LYS A 110 8.33 9.15 11.66
CA LYS A 110 9.05 8.43 12.73
C LYS A 110 8.77 9.06 14.09
#